data_50fb95c3a16b68ece20e1d7ba2e100c2
#
_entry.id   50fb95c3a16b68ece20e1d7ba2e100c2
#
_cell.length_a   1.000
_cell.length_b   1.000
_cell.length_c   1.000
_cell.angle_alpha   90.00
_cell.angle_beta   90.00
_cell.angle_gamma   90.00
#
_symmetry.space_group_name_H-M   'P 1'
#
loop_
_entity.id
_entity.type
_entity.pdbx_description
1 polymer ?
#
loop_
_entity_poly.entity_id
_entity_poly.type
_entity_poly.pdbx_seq_one_letter_code
_entity_poly.pdbx_strand_id
1 'polypeptide(L)'
;PWSGVRVTVPQVDVPVYMPWLFARFQQLGGEVRNGEIGHFEELASKHRVVVNCSGLGAGPLTGDEMFPIRGQVIRVRKPPELPPAMLYAETAGEVTYIIPRSGDCLLGGTYHYGDNRQEIDEAIAAGILRRCAQLEPRLAQPEILEHRVGLRPGRRAVRLEREQRPDGLIIIHNYGHAALGHTLSWGCAAEAVALVQQTERS
;
A
#
# COMPACT_ATOMS: atom_id res chain seq x y z
N PRO A 1 3.07 12.64 30.63
CA PRO A 1 2.04 13.31 29.82
C PRO A 1 2.38 13.17 28.35
N TRP A 2 1.40 12.85 27.50
CA TRP A 2 1.55 12.87 26.06
C TRP A 2 1.41 14.31 25.57
N SER A 3 2.28 14.71 24.65
CA SER A 3 2.11 15.94 23.87
C SER A 3 1.91 15.54 22.40
N GLY A 4 1.10 16.32 21.68
CA GLY A 4 0.80 15.99 20.29
C GLY A 4 0.25 17.18 19.53
N VAL A 5 0.17 17.03 18.22
CA VAL A 5 -0.46 17.98 17.31
C VAL A 5 -1.68 17.36 16.66
N ARG A 6 -2.69 18.17 16.42
CA ARG A 6 -3.88 17.79 15.66
C ARG A 6 -3.82 18.45 14.29
N VAL A 7 -3.96 17.63 13.25
CA VAL A 7 -3.98 18.10 11.86
C VAL A 7 -5.22 17.56 11.16
N THR A 8 -5.74 18.30 10.19
CA THR A 8 -6.82 17.82 9.31
C THR A 8 -6.20 17.35 8.01
N VAL A 9 -6.37 16.06 7.72
CA VAL A 9 -5.83 15.42 6.51
C VAL A 9 -6.89 14.51 5.89
N PRO A 10 -6.84 14.25 4.58
CA PRO A 10 -7.65 13.22 3.96
C PRO A 10 -7.32 11.84 4.55
N GLN A 11 -8.35 11.06 4.85
CA GLN A 11 -8.22 9.67 5.24
C GLN A 11 -8.95 8.79 4.22
N VAL A 12 -8.24 7.83 3.64
CA VAL A 12 -8.81 6.88 2.68
C VAL A 12 -9.33 5.65 3.40
N ASP A 13 -10.64 5.40 3.31
CA ASP A 13 -11.22 4.11 3.72
C ASP A 13 -11.01 3.09 2.60
N VAL A 14 -9.88 2.39 2.65
CA VAL A 14 -9.41 1.49 1.59
C VAL A 14 -10.43 0.41 1.21
N PRO A 15 -11.13 -0.26 2.15
CA PRO A 15 -12.21 -1.20 1.82
C PRO A 15 -13.35 -0.63 0.99
N VAL A 16 -13.60 0.67 1.05
CA VAL A 16 -14.62 1.36 0.26
C VAL A 16 -14.02 1.91 -1.04
N TYR A 17 -12.85 2.53 -0.92
CA TYR A 17 -12.21 3.22 -2.03
C TYR A 17 -11.74 2.28 -3.14
N MET A 18 -11.12 1.15 -2.82
CA MET A 18 -10.58 0.24 -3.84
C MET A 18 -11.66 -0.40 -4.70
N PRO A 19 -12.77 -0.93 -4.15
CA PRO A 19 -13.88 -1.42 -4.98
C PRO A 19 -14.49 -0.33 -5.86
N TRP A 20 -14.64 0.89 -5.34
CA TRP A 20 -15.12 2.03 -6.11
C TRP A 20 -14.19 2.35 -7.29
N LEU A 21 -12.88 2.45 -7.04
CA LEU A 21 -11.89 2.74 -8.08
C LEU A 21 -11.89 1.66 -9.17
N PHE A 22 -11.98 0.40 -8.77
CA PHE A 22 -12.05 -0.74 -9.69
C PHE A 22 -13.31 -0.72 -10.55
N ALA A 23 -14.48 -0.48 -9.92
CA ALA A 23 -15.73 -0.33 -10.65
C ALA A 23 -15.69 0.85 -11.63
N ARG A 24 -15.07 1.97 -11.22
CA ARG A 24 -14.91 3.14 -12.09
C ARG A 24 -14.01 2.86 -13.29
N PHE A 25 -12.92 2.12 -13.10
CA PHE A 25 -12.05 1.68 -14.19
C PHE A 25 -12.83 0.83 -15.22
N GLN A 26 -13.62 -0.14 -14.76
CA GLN A 26 -14.43 -0.97 -15.64
C GLN A 26 -15.52 -0.18 -16.38
N GLN A 27 -16.20 0.75 -15.70
CA GLN A 27 -17.19 1.65 -16.31
C GLN A 27 -16.61 2.51 -17.43
N LEU A 28 -15.32 2.83 -17.36
CA LEU A 28 -14.59 3.56 -18.39
C LEU A 28 -14.07 2.67 -19.53
N GLY A 29 -14.46 1.39 -19.56
CA GLY A 29 -14.06 0.43 -20.59
C GLY A 29 -12.76 -0.31 -20.29
N GLY A 30 -12.19 -0.15 -19.07
CA GLY A 30 -11.01 -0.89 -18.67
C GLY A 30 -11.30 -2.38 -18.49
N GLU A 31 -10.46 -3.24 -19.06
CA GLU A 31 -10.53 -4.68 -18.89
C GLU A 31 -9.57 -5.15 -17.80
N VAL A 32 -10.00 -6.13 -17.02
CA VAL A 32 -9.19 -6.82 -16.02
C VAL A 32 -9.03 -8.27 -16.39
N ARG A 33 -7.78 -8.72 -16.45
CA ARG A 33 -7.44 -10.11 -16.75
C ARG A 33 -6.53 -10.64 -15.64
N ASN A 34 -6.85 -11.82 -15.15
CA ASN A 34 -5.99 -12.56 -14.24
C ASN A 34 -4.93 -13.29 -15.05
N GLY A 35 -3.67 -13.19 -14.62
CA GLY A 35 -2.55 -13.86 -15.27
C GLY A 35 -1.25 -13.54 -14.56
N GLU A 36 -0.23 -14.29 -14.90
CA GLU A 36 1.14 -14.07 -14.46
C GLU A 36 1.96 -13.59 -15.64
N ILE A 37 2.82 -12.59 -15.40
CA ILE A 37 3.77 -12.06 -16.38
C ILE A 37 5.16 -12.41 -15.89
N GLY A 38 5.81 -13.32 -16.58
CA GLY A 38 7.20 -13.71 -16.31
C GLY A 38 8.22 -12.76 -16.91
N HIS A 39 7.93 -12.24 -18.11
CA HIS A 39 8.82 -11.37 -18.86
C HIS A 39 8.04 -10.35 -19.70
N PHE A 40 8.61 -9.15 -19.90
CA PHE A 40 7.96 -8.10 -20.69
C PHE A 40 7.82 -8.46 -22.18
N GLU A 41 8.64 -9.35 -22.71
CA GLU A 41 8.56 -9.86 -24.09
C GLU A 41 7.19 -10.48 -24.40
N GLU A 42 6.52 -11.08 -23.41
CA GLU A 42 5.16 -11.65 -23.55
C GLU A 42 4.12 -10.58 -23.91
N LEU A 43 4.40 -9.33 -23.58
CA LEU A 43 3.54 -8.18 -23.81
C LEU A 43 3.88 -7.42 -25.08
N ALA A 44 5.14 -7.48 -25.55
CA ALA A 44 5.64 -6.69 -26.68
C ALA A 44 4.89 -6.96 -27.99
N SER A 45 4.41 -8.19 -28.21
CA SER A 45 3.63 -8.55 -29.39
C SER A 45 2.20 -8.01 -29.40
N LYS A 46 1.68 -7.58 -28.24
CA LYS A 46 0.28 -7.19 -28.05
C LYS A 46 0.12 -5.72 -27.68
N HIS A 47 1.13 -5.12 -27.10
CA HIS A 47 1.07 -3.78 -26.53
C HIS A 47 2.31 -2.97 -26.93
N ARG A 48 2.11 -1.72 -27.27
CA ARG A 48 3.19 -0.77 -27.55
C ARG A 48 3.72 -0.13 -26.25
N VAL A 49 2.83 0.07 -25.28
CA VAL A 49 3.14 0.72 -24.00
C VAL A 49 2.59 -0.14 -22.87
N VAL A 50 3.39 -0.34 -21.84
CA VAL A 50 3.05 -1.05 -20.62
C VAL A 50 3.35 -0.15 -19.42
N VAL A 51 2.41 -0.05 -18.47
CA VAL A 51 2.67 0.60 -17.18
C VAL A 51 2.94 -0.49 -16.14
N ASN A 52 4.18 -0.56 -15.68
CA ASN A 52 4.59 -1.55 -14.69
C ASN A 52 4.33 -1.06 -13.26
N CYS A 53 3.28 -1.58 -12.63
CA CYS A 53 2.89 -1.33 -11.24
C CYS A 53 2.99 -2.59 -10.37
N SER A 54 3.90 -3.51 -10.69
CA SER A 54 3.96 -4.87 -10.12
C SER A 54 4.47 -4.95 -8.66
N GLY A 55 4.84 -3.81 -8.05
CA GLY A 55 5.29 -3.77 -6.65
C GLY A 55 6.54 -4.63 -6.42
N LEU A 56 6.50 -5.61 -5.50
CA LEU A 56 7.64 -6.53 -5.28
C LEU A 56 7.96 -7.39 -6.51
N GLY A 57 6.97 -7.69 -7.34
CA GLY A 57 7.14 -8.41 -8.59
C GLY A 57 7.97 -7.64 -9.64
N ALA A 58 8.25 -6.36 -9.43
CA ALA A 58 9.13 -5.60 -10.31
C ALA A 58 10.57 -6.10 -10.27
N GLY A 59 11.05 -6.61 -9.13
CA GLY A 59 12.42 -7.13 -9.01
C GLY A 59 12.75 -8.18 -10.06
N PRO A 60 12.03 -9.32 -10.12
CA PRO A 60 12.24 -10.33 -11.16
C PRO A 60 12.10 -9.82 -12.59
N LEU A 61 11.18 -8.88 -12.84
CA LEU A 61 10.90 -8.36 -14.18
C LEU A 61 11.96 -7.39 -14.70
N THR A 62 12.64 -6.65 -13.80
CA THR A 62 13.52 -5.54 -14.18
C THR A 62 14.96 -5.71 -13.72
N GLY A 63 15.24 -6.66 -12.82
CA GLY A 63 16.51 -6.78 -12.14
C GLY A 63 16.72 -5.75 -11.02
N ASP A 64 15.71 -4.94 -10.67
CA ASP A 64 15.81 -3.95 -9.60
C ASP A 64 15.89 -4.63 -8.22
N GLU A 65 16.67 -4.02 -7.35
CA GLU A 65 16.73 -4.43 -5.94
C GLU A 65 15.46 -4.00 -5.20
N MET A 66 14.51 -4.94 -5.13
CA MET A 66 13.29 -4.79 -4.35
C MET A 66 13.40 -5.56 -3.04
N PHE A 67 12.88 -4.99 -1.96
CA PHE A 67 12.84 -5.68 -0.68
C PHE A 67 11.47 -5.56 -0.01
N PRO A 68 11.00 -6.61 0.68
CA PRO A 68 9.76 -6.54 1.42
C PRO A 68 9.94 -5.70 2.70
N ILE A 69 8.91 -4.93 3.04
CA ILE A 69 8.79 -4.31 4.36
C ILE A 69 7.54 -4.91 5.00
N ARG A 70 7.76 -5.89 5.87
CA ARG A 70 6.67 -6.61 6.53
C ARG A 70 5.93 -5.69 7.49
N GLY A 71 4.60 -5.71 7.42
CA GLY A 71 3.73 -5.03 8.35
C GLY A 71 2.65 -5.95 8.87
N GLN A 72 2.47 -6.00 10.20
CA GLN A 72 1.38 -6.69 10.84
C GLN A 72 0.40 -5.70 11.45
N VAL A 73 -0.88 -5.98 11.29
CA VAL A 73 -2.00 -5.16 11.78
C VAL A 73 -3.12 -6.06 12.30
N ILE A 74 -4.00 -5.49 13.11
CA ILE A 74 -5.18 -6.17 13.65
C ILE A 74 -6.42 -5.37 13.29
N ARG A 75 -7.42 -6.04 12.74
CA ARG A 75 -8.75 -5.49 12.56
C ARG A 75 -9.60 -5.84 13.79
N VAL A 76 -10.22 -4.83 14.33
CA VAL A 76 -11.11 -4.99 15.48
C VAL A 76 -12.46 -4.33 15.21
N ARG A 77 -13.50 -4.75 15.93
CA ARG A 77 -14.76 -4.02 15.93
C ARG A 77 -14.54 -2.61 16.48
N LYS A 78 -15.02 -1.61 15.75
CA LYS A 78 -14.91 -0.22 16.18
C LYS A 78 -15.82 0.03 17.39
N PRO A 79 -15.29 0.49 18.54
CA PRO A 79 -16.12 0.96 19.63
C PRO A 79 -17.02 2.11 19.20
N PRO A 80 -18.31 2.15 19.59
CA PRO A 80 -19.25 3.18 19.15
C PRO A 80 -18.79 4.62 19.44
N GLU A 81 -18.15 4.82 20.58
CA GLU A 81 -17.69 6.15 21.05
C GLU A 81 -16.31 6.54 20.50
N LEU A 82 -15.68 5.68 19.70
CA LEU A 82 -14.37 6.00 19.13
C LEU A 82 -14.53 7.14 18.09
N PRO A 83 -13.85 8.28 18.27
CA PRO A 83 -13.98 9.39 17.33
C PRO A 83 -13.44 8.99 15.95
N PRO A 84 -13.96 9.60 14.88
CA PRO A 84 -13.52 9.32 13.51
C PRO A 84 -12.16 10.01 13.20
N ALA A 85 -11.21 9.90 14.09
CA ALA A 85 -9.89 10.48 13.98
C ALA A 85 -8.83 9.40 14.09
N MET A 86 -7.89 9.39 13.17
CA MET A 86 -6.72 8.53 13.28
C MET A 86 -5.84 9.02 14.45
N LEU A 87 -5.43 8.09 15.31
CA LEU A 87 -4.37 8.32 16.28
C LEU A 87 -3.07 7.70 15.75
N TYR A 88 -1.98 8.43 15.89
CA TYR A 88 -0.65 7.99 15.53
C TYR A 88 0.34 8.37 16.63
N ALA A 89 1.18 7.44 17.02
CA ALA A 89 2.27 7.66 17.97
C ALA A 89 3.49 6.84 17.55
N GLU A 90 4.67 7.39 17.80
CA GLU A 90 5.93 6.69 17.66
C GLU A 90 6.69 6.79 18.97
N THR A 91 7.10 5.65 19.52
CA THR A 91 7.77 5.58 20.81
C THR A 91 8.87 4.52 20.72
N ALA A 92 10.09 4.90 21.01
CA ALA A 92 11.26 4.01 21.00
C ALA A 92 11.41 3.18 19.69
N GLY A 93 11.08 3.79 18.53
CA GLY A 93 11.16 3.15 17.22
C GLY A 93 9.97 2.22 16.89
N GLU A 94 9.00 2.10 17.81
CA GLU A 94 7.76 1.37 17.54
C GLU A 94 6.65 2.33 17.12
N VAL A 95 6.03 2.02 15.99
CA VAL A 95 4.89 2.77 15.47
C VAL A 95 3.59 2.20 16.02
N THR A 96 2.71 3.09 16.49
CA THR A 96 1.36 2.75 16.91
C THR A 96 0.38 3.62 16.16
N TYR A 97 -0.61 3.03 15.54
CA TYR A 97 -1.72 3.76 14.95
C TYR A 97 -3.05 3.06 15.19
N ILE A 98 -4.09 3.87 15.31
CA ILE A 98 -5.47 3.46 15.44
C ILE A 98 -6.23 4.19 14.34
N ILE A 99 -6.79 3.45 13.39
CA ILE A 99 -7.48 4.00 12.23
C ILE A 99 -8.92 3.54 12.24
N PRO A 100 -9.85 4.37 12.76
CA PRO A 100 -11.27 4.10 12.65
C PRO A 100 -11.71 4.20 11.19
N ARG A 101 -12.44 3.18 10.72
CA ARG A 101 -13.00 3.12 9.36
C ARG A 101 -14.51 2.99 9.43
N SER A 102 -15.19 2.94 8.29
CA SER A 102 -16.65 2.83 8.24
C SER A 102 -17.20 1.54 8.90
N GLY A 103 -16.53 0.41 8.70
CA GLY A 103 -16.98 -0.91 9.17
C GLY A 103 -16.19 -1.50 10.34
N ASP A 104 -14.99 -0.99 10.64
CA ASP A 104 -14.11 -1.53 11.66
C ASP A 104 -13.09 -0.49 12.17
N CYS A 105 -12.14 -0.94 12.96
CA CYS A 105 -10.98 -0.17 13.35
C CYS A 105 -9.70 -0.97 13.07
N LEU A 106 -8.71 -0.34 12.45
CA LEU A 106 -7.41 -0.94 12.17
C LEU A 106 -6.41 -0.51 13.24
N LEU A 107 -5.79 -1.49 13.89
CA LEU A 107 -4.74 -1.30 14.88
C LEU A 107 -3.39 -1.72 14.29
N GLY A 108 -2.39 -0.88 14.45
CA GLY A 108 -1.05 -1.16 13.93
C GLY A 108 0.05 -0.41 14.67
N GLY A 109 1.24 -0.59 14.31
CA GLY A 109 1.71 -1.48 13.26
C GLY A 109 3.19 -1.80 13.41
N THR A 110 3.73 -2.45 12.39
CA THR A 110 5.15 -2.78 12.34
C THR A 110 5.78 -2.43 10.99
N TYR A 111 7.11 -2.28 11.00
CA TYR A 111 7.94 -2.06 9.81
C TYR A 111 9.22 -2.89 9.95
N HIS A 112 9.20 -4.12 9.40
CA HIS A 112 10.37 -4.99 9.40
C HIS A 112 10.95 -5.07 7.99
N TYR A 113 12.07 -4.38 7.80
CA TYR A 113 12.77 -4.33 6.52
C TYR A 113 13.44 -5.66 6.19
N GLY A 114 13.25 -6.14 4.96
CA GLY A 114 13.81 -7.40 4.48
C GLY A 114 13.11 -8.66 5.01
N ASP A 115 12.10 -8.53 5.85
CA ASP A 115 11.32 -9.66 6.36
C ASP A 115 10.20 -10.00 5.36
N ASN A 116 10.23 -11.21 4.81
CA ASN A 116 9.26 -11.73 3.84
C ASN A 116 8.25 -12.71 4.43
N ARG A 117 8.29 -12.98 5.75
CA ARG A 117 7.34 -13.88 6.43
C ARG A 117 5.92 -13.32 6.35
N GLN A 118 4.97 -14.18 6.04
CA GLN A 118 3.55 -13.81 5.93
C GLN A 118 2.70 -14.41 7.07
N GLU A 119 3.30 -15.20 7.93
CA GLU A 119 2.67 -15.77 9.11
C GLU A 119 2.39 -14.68 10.16
N ILE A 120 1.30 -14.86 10.90
CA ILE A 120 1.00 -14.04 12.07
C ILE A 120 2.02 -14.33 13.17
N ASP A 121 2.56 -13.27 13.75
CA ASP A 121 3.39 -13.35 14.94
C ASP A 121 2.57 -12.88 16.15
N GLU A 122 2.28 -13.81 17.05
CA GLU A 122 1.43 -13.56 18.22
C GLU A 122 2.06 -12.58 19.22
N ALA A 123 3.38 -12.58 19.35
CA ALA A 123 4.07 -11.62 20.22
C ALA A 123 3.96 -10.18 19.68
N ILE A 124 4.07 -10.02 18.37
CA ILE A 124 3.83 -8.74 17.68
C ILE A 124 2.37 -8.32 17.86
N ALA A 125 1.42 -9.24 17.69
CA ALA A 125 0.00 -8.96 17.86
C ALA A 125 -0.30 -8.46 19.28
N ALA A 126 0.19 -9.16 20.30
CA ALA A 126 0.06 -8.74 21.68
C ALA A 126 0.69 -7.36 21.96
N GLY A 127 1.85 -7.08 21.33
CA GLY A 127 2.51 -5.78 21.40
C GLY A 127 1.65 -4.66 20.82
N ILE A 128 1.07 -4.87 19.63
CA ILE A 128 0.17 -3.91 18.98
C ILE A 128 -1.04 -3.61 19.88
N LEU A 129 -1.72 -4.65 20.38
CA LEU A 129 -2.90 -4.49 21.25
C LEU A 129 -2.56 -3.67 22.51
N ARG A 130 -1.46 -4.00 23.18
CA ARG A 130 -1.00 -3.29 24.38
C ARG A 130 -0.75 -1.81 24.09
N ARG A 131 0.00 -1.48 23.03
CA ARG A 131 0.31 -0.08 22.68
C ARG A 131 -0.95 0.70 22.28
N CYS A 132 -1.84 0.09 21.51
CA CYS A 132 -3.11 0.71 21.13
C CYS A 132 -4.00 0.96 22.37
N ALA A 133 -4.07 0.02 23.32
CA ALA A 133 -4.81 0.19 24.56
C ALA A 133 -4.22 1.31 25.46
N GLN A 134 -2.92 1.50 25.46
CA GLN A 134 -2.28 2.60 26.19
C GLN A 134 -2.62 3.97 25.58
N LEU A 135 -2.72 4.04 24.26
CA LEU A 135 -3.05 5.26 23.55
C LEU A 135 -4.56 5.55 23.58
N GLU A 136 -5.38 4.52 23.55
CA GLU A 136 -6.84 4.58 23.55
C GLU A 136 -7.43 3.48 24.45
N PRO A 137 -7.73 3.79 25.72
CA PRO A 137 -8.18 2.77 26.70
C PRO A 137 -9.47 2.03 26.32
N ARG A 138 -10.32 2.58 25.45
CA ARG A 138 -11.51 1.88 24.92
C ARG A 138 -11.16 0.64 24.11
N LEU A 139 -9.90 0.49 23.71
CA LEU A 139 -9.35 -0.66 23.00
C LEU A 139 -8.59 -1.63 23.93
N ALA A 140 -8.81 -1.59 25.24
CA ALA A 140 -8.14 -2.49 26.19
C ALA A 140 -8.55 -3.97 25.99
N GLN A 141 -9.80 -4.22 25.59
CA GLN A 141 -10.31 -5.56 25.29
C GLN A 141 -11.17 -5.52 24.00
N PRO A 142 -10.52 -5.34 22.83
CA PRO A 142 -11.25 -5.20 21.59
C PRO A 142 -11.76 -6.55 21.09
N GLU A 143 -12.91 -6.57 20.44
CA GLU A 143 -13.32 -7.74 19.64
C GLU A 143 -12.46 -7.82 18.40
N ILE A 144 -11.57 -8.82 18.35
CA ILE A 144 -10.68 -9.05 17.22
C ILE A 144 -11.49 -9.68 16.08
N LEU A 145 -11.45 -9.07 14.91
CA LEU A 145 -12.08 -9.55 13.70
C LEU A 145 -11.09 -10.33 12.82
N GLU A 146 -9.83 -9.88 12.76
CA GLU A 146 -8.84 -10.47 11.87
C GLU A 146 -7.42 -9.98 12.20
N HIS A 147 -6.44 -10.86 12.09
CA HIS A 147 -5.03 -10.51 12.00
C HIS A 147 -4.60 -10.47 10.53
N ARG A 148 -3.79 -9.49 10.15
CA ARG A 148 -3.26 -9.37 8.79
C ARG A 148 -1.78 -9.08 8.77
N VAL A 149 -1.09 -9.73 7.82
CA VAL A 149 0.28 -9.41 7.44
C VAL A 149 0.27 -8.96 6.00
N GLY A 150 1.08 -7.95 5.69
CA GLY A 150 1.30 -7.46 4.34
C GLY A 150 2.77 -7.13 4.11
N LEU A 151 3.21 -7.29 2.87
CA LEU A 151 4.56 -6.95 2.44
C LEU A 151 4.48 -5.68 1.58
N ARG A 152 5.06 -4.59 2.07
CA ARG A 152 5.14 -3.34 1.32
C ARG A 152 6.31 -3.41 0.36
N PRO A 153 6.16 -2.94 -0.90
CA PRO A 153 7.22 -2.98 -1.90
C PRO A 153 8.26 -1.89 -1.64
N GLY A 154 9.31 -2.24 -0.88
CA GLY A 154 10.43 -1.37 -0.61
C GLY A 154 11.41 -1.29 -1.79
N ARG A 155 11.93 -0.11 -2.06
CA ARG A 155 13.03 0.23 -2.95
C ARG A 155 13.73 1.46 -2.39
N ARG A 156 15.00 1.67 -2.74
CA ARG A 156 15.76 2.84 -2.26
C ARG A 156 15.09 4.18 -2.63
N ALA A 157 14.48 4.24 -3.81
CA ALA A 157 13.67 5.36 -4.27
C ALA A 157 12.51 4.86 -5.13
N VAL A 158 11.42 5.59 -5.20
CA VAL A 158 10.32 5.31 -6.14
C VAL A 158 10.89 5.32 -7.57
N ARG A 159 10.53 4.33 -8.36
CA ARG A 159 10.82 4.31 -9.80
C ARG A 159 9.59 4.76 -10.55
N LEU A 160 9.64 5.96 -11.08
CA LEU A 160 8.60 6.54 -11.92
C LEU A 160 9.28 7.16 -13.15
N GLU A 161 9.45 6.35 -14.19
CA GLU A 161 10.21 6.73 -15.38
C GLU A 161 9.82 5.91 -16.61
N ARG A 162 10.19 6.42 -17.79
CA ARG A 162 10.01 5.76 -19.08
C ARG A 162 11.28 5.00 -19.46
N GLU A 163 11.11 3.75 -19.83
CA GLU A 163 12.13 2.90 -20.45
C GLU A 163 11.69 2.54 -21.87
N GLN A 164 12.60 2.63 -22.84
CA GLN A 164 12.40 2.11 -24.19
C GLN A 164 13.29 0.89 -24.41
N ARG A 165 12.66 -0.22 -24.71
CA ARG A 165 13.34 -1.49 -24.94
C ARG A 165 13.79 -1.65 -26.40
N PRO A 166 14.80 -2.49 -26.67
CA PRO A 166 15.27 -2.78 -28.04
C PRO A 166 14.20 -3.41 -28.95
N ASP A 167 13.24 -4.15 -28.35
CA ASP A 167 12.11 -4.77 -29.05
C ASP A 167 10.99 -3.77 -29.42
N GLY A 168 11.17 -2.48 -29.09
CA GLY A 168 10.22 -1.41 -29.36
C GLY A 168 9.17 -1.21 -28.28
N LEU A 169 9.07 -2.10 -27.28
CA LEU A 169 8.17 -1.92 -26.15
C LEU A 169 8.60 -0.73 -25.30
N ILE A 170 7.64 0.09 -24.93
CA ILE A 170 7.84 1.20 -23.99
C ILE A 170 7.25 0.80 -22.64
N ILE A 171 8.05 0.89 -21.59
CA ILE A 171 7.62 0.59 -20.23
C ILE A 171 7.63 1.88 -19.41
N ILE A 172 6.50 2.19 -18.78
CA ILE A 172 6.42 3.23 -17.76
C ILE A 172 6.47 2.52 -16.41
N HIS A 173 7.57 2.65 -15.70
CA HIS A 173 7.71 2.09 -14.37
C HIS A 173 6.99 2.96 -13.35
N ASN A 174 6.26 2.36 -12.41
CA ASN A 174 5.58 3.05 -11.33
C ASN A 174 5.47 2.13 -10.11
N TYR A 175 6.56 1.97 -9.37
CA TYR A 175 6.65 1.06 -8.23
C TYR A 175 7.69 1.49 -7.18
N GLY A 176 7.78 0.73 -6.09
CA GLY A 176 8.76 0.98 -5.03
C GLY A 176 8.33 2.02 -3.99
N HIS A 177 7.02 2.23 -3.82
CA HIS A 177 6.44 3.27 -2.95
C HIS A 177 6.45 2.92 -1.46
N ALA A 178 6.91 1.73 -1.08
CA ALA A 178 6.88 1.25 0.31
C ALA A 178 5.49 1.44 0.96
N ALA A 179 5.40 2.20 2.05
CA ALA A 179 4.14 2.48 2.75
C ALA A 179 3.34 3.66 2.16
N LEU A 180 3.90 4.39 1.20
CA LEU A 180 3.32 5.65 0.69
C LEU A 180 2.47 5.48 -0.58
N GLY A 181 2.20 4.23 -1.01
CA GLY A 181 1.51 3.96 -2.26
C GLY A 181 0.17 4.69 -2.41
N HIS A 182 -0.70 4.66 -1.40
CA HIS A 182 -1.97 5.41 -1.44
C HIS A 182 -1.77 6.92 -1.41
N THR A 183 -0.83 7.41 -0.61
CA THR A 183 -0.54 8.84 -0.48
C THR A 183 -0.07 9.46 -1.80
N LEU A 184 0.78 8.73 -2.54
CA LEU A 184 1.38 9.22 -3.78
C LEU A 184 0.57 8.84 -5.03
N SER A 185 -0.46 7.99 -4.90
CA SER A 185 -1.13 7.31 -6.02
C SER A 185 -1.60 8.25 -7.14
N TRP A 186 -2.27 9.34 -6.80
CA TRP A 186 -2.81 10.27 -7.80
C TRP A 186 -1.72 11.09 -8.49
N GLY A 187 -0.70 11.53 -7.76
CA GLY A 187 0.44 12.24 -8.34
C GLY A 187 1.24 11.34 -9.29
N CYS A 188 1.57 10.13 -8.82
CA CYS A 188 2.27 9.14 -9.64
C CYS A 188 1.44 8.70 -10.86
N ALA A 189 0.12 8.56 -10.72
CA ALA A 189 -0.75 8.25 -11.85
C ALA A 189 -0.76 9.36 -12.89
N ALA A 190 -0.86 10.62 -12.47
CA ALA A 190 -0.83 11.77 -13.38
C ALA A 190 0.50 11.84 -14.16
N GLU A 191 1.63 11.62 -13.49
CA GLU A 191 2.95 11.61 -14.12
C GLU A 191 3.11 10.40 -15.07
N ALA A 192 2.66 9.21 -14.67
CA ALA A 192 2.68 8.02 -15.53
C ALA A 192 1.86 8.25 -16.82
N VAL A 193 0.67 8.88 -16.72
CA VAL A 193 -0.15 9.24 -17.88
C VAL A 193 0.57 10.25 -18.78
N ALA A 194 1.23 11.25 -18.20
CA ALA A 194 2.01 12.22 -18.98
C ALA A 194 3.15 11.54 -19.76
N LEU A 195 3.84 10.58 -19.15
CA LEU A 195 4.88 9.78 -19.81
C LEU A 195 4.31 8.92 -20.94
N VAL A 196 3.13 8.31 -20.76
CA VAL A 196 2.42 7.58 -21.83
C VAL A 196 2.10 8.51 -23.00
N GLN A 197 1.51 9.68 -22.74
CA GLN A 197 1.15 10.65 -23.78
C GLN A 197 2.35 11.19 -24.58
N GLN A 198 3.50 11.33 -23.94
CA GLN A 198 4.74 11.71 -24.64
C GLN A 198 5.16 10.67 -25.67
N THR A 199 4.88 9.40 -25.44
CA THR A 199 5.22 8.32 -26.36
C THR A 199 4.36 8.28 -27.62
N GLU A 200 3.15 8.85 -27.56
CA GLU A 200 2.22 8.91 -28.69
C GLU A 200 2.56 10.06 -29.65
N ARG A 201 3.36 11.02 -29.20
CA ARG A 201 3.75 12.22 -29.97
C ARG A 201 5.12 12.07 -30.64
N SER A 202 5.85 11.00 -30.33
CA SER A 202 7.17 10.67 -30.87
C SER A 202 7.06 9.59 -31.94
#